data_305c4d4ace9ee1bec44ce80f40dbba7b
#
_entry.id   305c4d4ace9ee1bec44ce80f40dbba7b
#
_cell.length_a   1.000
_cell.length_b   1.000
_cell.length_c   1.000
_cell.angle_alpha   90.00
_cell.angle_beta   90.00
_cell.angle_gamma   90.00
#
_symmetry.space_group_name_H-M   'P 1'
#
loop_
_entity.id
_entity.type
_entity.pdbx_description
1 polymer ?
#
loop_
_entity_poly.entity_id
_entity_poly.type
_entity_poly.pdbx_seq_one_letter_code
_entity_poly.pdbx_strand_id
1 'polypeptide(L)'
;MSKPSSFSSICTSNCAFELVGLLLSLSVYHPNEKMFILCDTKTKTIVDNMTPQPRLQITWFVELDKYDGMNRDIMTRKGIWGEFQMAKAIVIKYALQDSTDTLFLDSDIVITDTIGDIDFSKDIGVSPHYIKKEYMDQYGFYNGGMLWTKNKNIPNDWIEFTKKSRYFDQASIEDLAKKYTKFEFGENYNLQCWRLLLSEETPAQIAKNVTCVPNDKLYYKNKPLKFIHTHFLDARVKDFNNVIIHNLKTAKLYKLLAIVYRIIHNKWVLKIPKQPIQGLGNHNNDSYRELPLLMKLQNKDVDIKYDDKTIHCWLEPNILTYDRPTLEWCNQEIATSSLVLLGNGDVNLEGRQLKNRIPNMNISPWIFWPRKPMLLEKVLKAKGVLSCGNRTVESIFIGNFENSVQEKFRKTNASWETVLTEYHCTKGQQHKFSHEEYLMKLRASKYGLCLRGYGSKCHREVELMAFGTVPIVTPEVTVFSYMEPLIENTHYILVKTPEELKQKIANIDEKQWTHMSSACYEWYQRNVHSKNCWKNMIEHILYTT
;
A
#
# COMPACT_ATOMS: atom_id res chain seq x y z
N MET A 1 5.38 -2.27 26.80
CA MET A 1 4.27 -3.22 26.54
C MET A 1 4.88 -4.54 26.12
N SER A 2 4.44 -5.61 26.72
CA SER A 2 4.95 -6.97 26.47
C SER A 2 4.28 -7.52 25.21
N LYS A 3 4.98 -7.49 24.06
CA LYS A 3 4.53 -8.02 22.78
C LYS A 3 5.03 -9.45 22.57
N PRO A 4 4.36 -10.30 21.75
CA PRO A 4 4.88 -11.61 21.42
C PRO A 4 6.19 -11.51 20.63
N SER A 5 7.08 -12.50 20.77
CA SER A 5 8.35 -12.56 20.04
C SER A 5 8.18 -13.04 18.60
N SER A 6 7.07 -13.69 18.31
CA SER A 6 6.70 -14.12 16.97
C SER A 6 5.18 -14.32 16.80
N PHE A 7 4.77 -14.45 15.56
CA PHE A 7 3.41 -14.80 15.17
C PHE A 7 3.41 -16.09 14.35
N SER A 8 2.29 -16.80 14.35
CA SER A 8 2.13 -18.00 13.55
C SER A 8 0.71 -18.12 12.99
N SER A 9 0.57 -18.75 11.82
CA SER A 9 -0.74 -18.98 11.18
C SER A 9 -0.70 -20.21 10.28
N ILE A 10 -1.89 -20.73 9.94
CA ILE A 10 -2.07 -21.75 8.90
C ILE A 10 -2.97 -21.21 7.81
N CYS A 11 -2.74 -21.64 6.57
CA CYS A 11 -3.60 -21.24 5.46
C CYS A 11 -3.52 -22.23 4.30
N THR A 12 -4.67 -22.46 3.65
CA THR A 12 -4.72 -23.07 2.32
C THR A 12 -5.24 -22.05 1.31
N SER A 13 -5.10 -22.34 0.03
CA SER A 13 -5.44 -21.45 -1.08
C SER A 13 -6.87 -20.91 -1.03
N ASN A 14 -7.79 -21.60 -0.37
CA ASN A 14 -9.17 -21.13 -0.20
C ASN A 14 -9.30 -19.85 0.65
N CYS A 15 -8.36 -19.62 1.58
CA CYS A 15 -8.35 -18.46 2.49
C CYS A 15 -7.12 -17.54 2.26
N ALA A 16 -6.38 -17.74 1.16
CA ALA A 16 -5.13 -17.01 0.90
C ALA A 16 -5.31 -15.48 0.88
N PHE A 17 -6.48 -14.98 0.46
CA PHE A 17 -6.74 -13.54 0.45
C PHE A 17 -7.02 -12.96 1.84
N GLU A 18 -7.57 -13.77 2.73
CA GLU A 18 -7.73 -13.43 4.13
C GLU A 18 -6.36 -13.38 4.81
N LEU A 19 -5.49 -14.37 4.54
CA LEU A 19 -4.09 -14.35 4.97
C LEU A 19 -3.36 -13.08 4.49
N VAL A 20 -3.58 -12.64 3.25
CA VAL A 20 -3.03 -11.35 2.76
C VAL A 20 -3.47 -10.19 3.66
N GLY A 21 -4.72 -10.16 4.09
CA GLY A 21 -5.24 -9.15 5.03
C GLY A 21 -4.56 -9.21 6.40
N LEU A 22 -4.38 -10.40 6.96
CA LEU A 22 -3.63 -10.61 8.21
C LEU A 22 -2.19 -10.08 8.07
N LEU A 23 -1.46 -10.48 7.03
CA LEU A 23 -0.06 -10.11 6.84
C LEU A 23 0.13 -8.60 6.63
N LEU A 24 -0.75 -7.95 5.84
CA LEU A 24 -0.70 -6.51 5.62
C LEU A 24 -1.04 -5.75 6.89
N SER A 25 -2.10 -6.13 7.61
CA SER A 25 -2.48 -5.47 8.85
C SER A 25 -1.45 -5.68 9.96
N LEU A 26 -0.87 -6.88 10.06
CA LEU A 26 0.24 -7.15 10.96
C LEU A 26 1.46 -6.28 10.63
N SER A 27 1.80 -6.13 9.35
CA SER A 27 2.90 -5.27 8.89
C SER A 27 2.69 -3.79 9.21
N VAL A 28 1.44 -3.33 9.31
CA VAL A 28 1.12 -1.94 9.69
C VAL A 28 1.41 -1.69 11.16
N TYR A 29 1.04 -2.61 12.03
CA TYR A 29 1.13 -2.43 13.49
C TYR A 29 2.37 -3.08 14.12
N HIS A 30 2.92 -4.11 13.47
CA HIS A 30 4.06 -4.90 13.94
C HIS A 30 5.08 -5.16 12.82
N PRO A 31 5.67 -4.11 12.23
CA PRO A 31 6.66 -4.29 11.16
C PRO A 31 7.92 -5.02 11.68
N ASN A 32 8.52 -5.81 10.79
CA ASN A 32 9.76 -6.56 11.00
C ASN A 32 9.68 -7.71 12.03
N GLU A 33 8.47 -8.06 12.51
CA GLU A 33 8.29 -9.21 13.39
C GLU A 33 8.43 -10.53 12.64
N LYS A 34 8.77 -11.59 13.37
CA LYS A 34 8.81 -12.96 12.83
C LYS A 34 7.39 -13.49 12.63
N MET A 35 7.15 -14.09 11.46
CA MET A 35 5.88 -14.74 11.14
C MET A 35 6.14 -16.13 10.56
N PHE A 36 5.57 -17.15 11.20
CA PHE A 36 5.68 -18.54 10.78
C PHE A 36 4.37 -18.98 10.13
N ILE A 37 4.43 -19.49 8.90
CA ILE A 37 3.24 -19.86 8.14
C ILE A 37 3.36 -21.29 7.64
N LEU A 38 2.38 -22.12 8.01
CA LEU A 38 2.20 -23.45 7.46
C LEU A 38 1.09 -23.41 6.41
N CYS A 39 1.43 -23.74 5.16
CA CYS A 39 0.51 -23.53 4.03
C CYS A 39 0.68 -24.57 2.91
N ASP A 40 -0.16 -24.42 1.88
CA ASP A 40 0.01 -25.08 0.59
C ASP A 40 0.86 -24.24 -0.38
N THR A 41 1.34 -24.86 -1.46
CA THR A 41 2.16 -24.22 -2.51
C THR A 41 1.44 -23.04 -3.16
N LYS A 42 0.13 -23.12 -3.36
CA LYS A 42 -0.65 -22.05 -3.99
C LYS A 42 -0.75 -20.81 -3.10
N THR A 43 -0.99 -20.99 -1.80
CA THR A 43 -1.00 -19.89 -0.83
C THR A 43 0.32 -19.15 -0.84
N LYS A 44 1.44 -19.88 -0.75
CA LYS A 44 2.78 -19.27 -0.82
C LYS A 44 2.96 -18.48 -2.10
N THR A 45 2.59 -19.05 -3.24
CA THR A 45 2.69 -18.39 -4.55
C THR A 45 1.86 -17.10 -4.62
N ILE A 46 0.65 -17.07 -4.02
CA ILE A 46 -0.20 -15.88 -3.96
C ILE A 46 0.49 -14.77 -3.15
N VAL A 47 1.04 -15.11 -1.99
CA VAL A 47 1.70 -14.12 -1.13
C VAL A 47 3.04 -13.66 -1.74
N ASP A 48 3.85 -14.56 -2.30
CA ASP A 48 5.11 -14.19 -2.97
C ASP A 48 4.90 -13.22 -4.14
N ASN A 49 3.74 -13.28 -4.81
CA ASN A 49 3.39 -12.42 -5.93
C ASN A 49 2.56 -11.19 -5.53
N MET A 50 2.20 -11.05 -4.26
CA MET A 50 1.39 -9.90 -3.84
C MET A 50 2.21 -8.59 -3.84
N THR A 51 1.51 -7.50 -3.96
CA THR A 51 2.09 -6.15 -3.85
C THR A 51 1.18 -5.27 -2.95
N PRO A 52 1.75 -4.52 -1.99
CA PRO A 52 3.16 -4.58 -1.56
C PRO A 52 3.48 -5.87 -0.81
N GLN A 53 4.76 -6.19 -0.69
CA GLN A 53 5.17 -7.30 0.18
C GLN A 53 4.95 -6.93 1.65
N PRO A 54 4.59 -7.89 2.50
CA PRO A 54 4.48 -7.66 3.94
C PRO A 54 5.85 -7.28 4.53
N ARG A 55 5.87 -6.32 5.43
CA ARG A 55 7.07 -5.94 6.20
C ARG A 55 7.25 -6.86 7.41
N LEU A 56 7.39 -8.16 7.15
CA LEU A 56 7.54 -9.22 8.15
C LEU A 56 8.70 -10.14 7.75
N GLN A 57 9.28 -10.80 8.75
CA GLN A 57 10.25 -11.87 8.53
C GLN A 57 9.51 -13.20 8.44
N ILE A 58 9.06 -13.57 7.22
CA ILE A 58 8.21 -14.74 7.02
C ILE A 58 9.04 -16.00 6.83
N THR A 59 8.78 -17.02 7.65
CA THR A 59 9.27 -18.39 7.48
C THR A 59 8.13 -19.28 7.01
N TRP A 60 8.33 -19.94 5.86
CA TRP A 60 7.32 -20.76 5.21
C TRP A 60 7.56 -22.26 5.47
N PHE A 61 6.47 -22.97 5.78
CA PHE A 61 6.40 -24.44 5.81
C PHE A 61 5.33 -24.87 4.84
N VAL A 62 5.72 -25.49 3.71
CA VAL A 62 4.80 -25.86 2.61
C VAL A 62 4.49 -27.34 2.73
N GLU A 63 3.48 -27.68 3.53
CA GLU A 63 3.15 -29.06 3.89
C GLU A 63 1.64 -29.37 3.77
N LEU A 64 0.82 -28.38 3.35
CA LEU A 64 -0.63 -28.53 3.30
C LEU A 64 -1.18 -28.82 1.89
N ASP A 65 -0.35 -29.19 0.91
CA ASP A 65 -0.79 -29.44 -0.47
C ASP A 65 -1.85 -30.56 -0.58
N LYS A 66 -1.85 -31.53 0.36
CA LYS A 66 -2.88 -32.57 0.42
C LYS A 66 -4.29 -32.05 0.68
N TYR A 67 -4.43 -30.81 1.16
CA TYR A 67 -5.72 -30.14 1.41
C TYR A 67 -6.10 -29.13 0.31
N ASP A 68 -5.30 -29.03 -0.76
CA ASP A 68 -5.58 -28.09 -1.85
C ASP A 68 -6.97 -28.30 -2.45
N GLY A 69 -7.69 -27.19 -2.67
CA GLY A 69 -9.05 -27.20 -3.20
C GLY A 69 -10.13 -27.75 -2.26
N MET A 70 -9.79 -28.14 -1.02
CA MET A 70 -10.75 -28.66 -0.04
C MET A 70 -11.23 -27.56 0.90
N ASN A 71 -12.54 -27.29 0.91
CA ASN A 71 -13.19 -26.49 1.94
C ASN A 71 -13.53 -27.36 3.18
N ARG A 72 -14.00 -26.67 4.24
CA ARG A 72 -14.41 -27.33 5.49
C ARG A 72 -15.39 -28.50 5.27
N ASP A 73 -16.39 -28.33 4.41
CA ASP A 73 -17.43 -29.34 4.18
C ASP A 73 -16.86 -30.59 3.51
N ILE A 74 -15.93 -30.41 2.57
CA ILE A 74 -15.22 -31.52 1.91
C ILE A 74 -14.34 -32.25 2.92
N MET A 75 -13.57 -31.52 3.74
CA MET A 75 -12.69 -32.11 4.76
C MET A 75 -13.48 -32.84 5.84
N THR A 76 -14.62 -32.27 6.27
CA THR A 76 -15.53 -32.90 7.25
C THR A 76 -16.11 -34.19 6.72
N ARG A 77 -16.60 -34.20 5.48
CA ARG A 77 -17.12 -35.44 4.83
C ARG A 77 -16.05 -36.52 4.67
N LYS A 78 -14.78 -36.11 4.48
CA LYS A 78 -13.64 -37.03 4.41
C LYS A 78 -13.10 -37.47 5.77
N GLY A 79 -13.62 -36.93 6.87
CA GLY A 79 -13.12 -37.19 8.23
C GLY A 79 -11.75 -36.63 8.55
N ILE A 80 -11.22 -35.70 7.75
CA ILE A 80 -9.87 -35.15 7.89
C ILE A 80 -9.84 -33.71 8.43
N TRP A 81 -11.00 -33.12 8.74
CA TRP A 81 -11.08 -31.74 9.25
C TRP A 81 -10.33 -31.56 10.58
N GLY A 82 -10.45 -32.52 11.51
CA GLY A 82 -9.73 -32.48 12.79
C GLY A 82 -8.21 -32.58 12.61
N GLU A 83 -7.74 -33.38 11.66
CA GLU A 83 -6.33 -33.47 11.31
C GLU A 83 -5.80 -32.12 10.76
N PHE A 84 -6.55 -31.50 9.83
CA PHE A 84 -6.22 -30.20 9.29
C PHE A 84 -6.14 -29.12 10.41
N GLN A 85 -7.09 -29.12 11.34
CA GLN A 85 -7.06 -28.17 12.46
C GLN A 85 -5.81 -28.33 13.35
N MET A 86 -5.26 -29.53 13.46
CA MET A 86 -4.03 -29.74 14.22
C MET A 86 -2.77 -29.19 13.54
N ALA A 87 -2.85 -28.76 12.29
CA ALA A 87 -1.80 -27.97 11.67
C ALA A 87 -1.48 -26.67 12.46
N LYS A 88 -2.45 -26.15 13.23
CA LYS A 88 -2.24 -25.03 14.18
C LYS A 88 -1.17 -25.36 15.23
N ALA A 89 -1.28 -26.52 15.84
CA ALA A 89 -0.29 -26.97 16.81
C ALA A 89 1.08 -27.23 16.16
N ILE A 90 1.11 -27.70 14.91
CA ILE A 90 2.35 -27.95 14.17
C ILE A 90 3.09 -26.62 13.90
N VAL A 91 2.41 -25.59 13.40
CA VAL A 91 3.07 -24.31 13.13
C VAL A 91 3.55 -23.63 14.42
N ILE A 92 2.79 -23.74 15.52
CA ILE A 92 3.23 -23.26 16.85
C ILE A 92 4.51 -23.99 17.27
N LYS A 93 4.58 -25.30 17.07
CA LYS A 93 5.78 -26.10 17.39
C LYS A 93 6.99 -25.62 16.58
N TYR A 94 6.81 -25.34 15.29
CA TYR A 94 7.87 -24.78 14.44
C TYR A 94 8.31 -23.39 14.92
N ALA A 95 7.36 -22.50 15.23
CA ALA A 95 7.66 -21.18 15.73
C ALA A 95 8.47 -21.20 17.04
N LEU A 96 8.15 -22.11 17.96
CA LEU A 96 8.85 -22.27 19.24
C LEU A 96 10.25 -22.90 19.13
N GLN A 97 10.68 -23.34 17.95
CA GLN A 97 12.07 -23.72 17.69
C GLN A 97 12.97 -22.50 17.53
N ASP A 98 12.44 -21.42 16.92
CA ASP A 98 13.20 -20.22 16.55
C ASP A 98 12.81 -18.96 17.35
N SER A 99 11.82 -19.08 18.25
CA SER A 99 11.31 -17.97 19.05
C SER A 99 11.01 -18.39 20.47
N THR A 100 11.07 -17.44 21.40
CA THR A 100 10.81 -17.71 22.83
C THR A 100 9.33 -17.96 23.11
N ASP A 101 8.46 -17.39 22.29
CA ASP A 101 7.00 -17.51 22.36
C ASP A 101 6.39 -17.21 20.99
N THR A 102 5.14 -17.57 20.79
CA THR A 102 4.39 -17.24 19.58
C THR A 102 2.91 -16.97 19.87
N LEU A 103 2.33 -16.02 19.15
CA LEU A 103 0.89 -15.80 19.09
C LEU A 103 0.36 -16.40 17.78
N PHE A 104 -0.40 -17.49 17.90
CA PHE A 104 -1.14 -18.05 16.78
C PHE A 104 -2.37 -17.23 16.48
N LEU A 105 -2.61 -16.96 15.19
CA LEU A 105 -3.76 -16.24 14.65
C LEU A 105 -4.31 -16.97 13.43
N ASP A 106 -5.62 -17.17 13.36
CA ASP A 106 -6.28 -17.66 12.15
C ASP A 106 -6.10 -16.65 10.99
N SER A 107 -6.08 -17.13 9.77
CA SER A 107 -5.80 -16.33 8.57
C SER A 107 -6.84 -15.25 8.27
N ASP A 108 -8.05 -15.37 8.80
CA ASP A 108 -9.18 -14.44 8.65
C ASP A 108 -9.24 -13.35 9.72
N ILE A 109 -8.12 -13.12 10.41
CA ILE A 109 -7.95 -12.04 11.39
C ILE A 109 -7.33 -10.81 10.73
N VAL A 110 -7.91 -9.63 11.01
CA VAL A 110 -7.35 -8.32 10.66
C VAL A 110 -6.95 -7.59 11.94
N ILE A 111 -5.68 -7.22 12.03
CA ILE A 111 -5.13 -6.46 13.15
C ILE A 111 -5.57 -5.00 13.06
N THR A 112 -6.08 -4.43 14.15
CA THR A 112 -6.60 -3.06 14.18
C THR A 112 -5.87 -2.13 15.14
N ASP A 113 -5.00 -2.68 15.98
CA ASP A 113 -4.14 -1.93 16.88
C ASP A 113 -2.94 -2.78 17.32
N THR A 114 -1.95 -2.16 17.94
CA THR A 114 -0.76 -2.86 18.46
C THR A 114 -1.15 -3.90 19.52
N ILE A 115 -0.51 -5.07 19.41
CA ILE A 115 -0.68 -6.18 20.34
C ILE A 115 0.28 -5.97 21.51
N GLY A 116 -0.24 -6.08 22.70
CA GLY A 116 0.51 -5.99 23.95
C GLY A 116 -0.15 -6.84 25.02
N ASP A 117 0.13 -6.55 26.28
CA ASP A 117 -0.53 -7.14 27.44
C ASP A 117 -0.36 -8.66 27.57
N ILE A 118 0.72 -9.22 27.00
CA ILE A 118 1.09 -10.63 27.19
C ILE A 118 1.61 -10.82 28.61
N ASP A 119 0.98 -11.73 29.37
CA ASP A 119 1.47 -12.14 30.69
C ASP A 119 2.48 -13.27 30.57
N PHE A 120 3.74 -12.89 30.44
CA PHE A 120 4.86 -13.84 30.34
C PHE A 120 5.09 -14.70 31.61
N SER A 121 4.38 -14.45 32.71
CA SER A 121 4.43 -15.35 33.88
C SER A 121 3.65 -16.65 33.64
N LYS A 122 2.77 -16.67 32.63
CA LYS A 122 1.91 -17.82 32.29
C LYS A 122 2.49 -18.65 31.16
N ASP A 123 1.97 -19.86 31.01
CA ASP A 123 2.36 -20.79 29.95
C ASP A 123 1.57 -20.58 28.66
N ILE A 124 0.29 -20.18 28.82
CA ILE A 124 -0.66 -20.05 27.71
C ILE A 124 -1.55 -18.81 27.86
N GLY A 125 -1.79 -18.12 26.76
CA GLY A 125 -2.81 -17.08 26.63
C GLY A 125 -3.95 -17.57 25.74
N VAL A 126 -5.19 -17.50 26.23
CA VAL A 126 -6.38 -18.02 25.58
C VAL A 126 -7.44 -16.95 25.40
N SER A 127 -8.24 -17.06 24.36
CA SER A 127 -9.29 -16.10 24.02
C SER A 127 -10.67 -16.70 24.28
N PRO A 128 -11.42 -16.24 25.31
CA PRO A 128 -12.80 -16.69 25.51
C PRO A 128 -13.69 -16.37 24.30
N HIS A 129 -14.68 -17.22 24.04
CA HIS A 129 -15.56 -17.10 22.89
C HIS A 129 -16.60 -15.98 23.04
N TYR A 130 -17.04 -15.71 24.27
CA TYR A 130 -18.10 -14.75 24.58
C TYR A 130 -19.40 -14.98 23.78
N ILE A 131 -19.81 -16.25 23.62
CA ILE A 131 -21.06 -16.69 23.01
C ILE A 131 -21.97 -17.29 24.08
N LYS A 132 -23.21 -17.67 23.74
CA LYS A 132 -24.17 -18.29 24.68
C LYS A 132 -23.60 -19.57 25.27
N LYS A 133 -24.00 -19.84 26.52
CA LYS A 133 -23.53 -21.00 27.25
C LYS A 133 -23.79 -22.32 26.50
N GLU A 134 -24.96 -22.48 25.91
CA GLU A 134 -25.32 -23.66 25.11
C GLU A 134 -24.33 -23.92 23.96
N TYR A 135 -23.88 -22.86 23.31
CA TYR A 135 -22.87 -22.96 22.24
C TYR A 135 -21.46 -23.16 22.78
N MET A 136 -21.13 -22.57 23.95
CA MET A 136 -19.87 -22.85 24.63
C MET A 136 -19.78 -24.31 25.07
N ASP A 137 -20.89 -24.87 25.57
CA ASP A 137 -20.96 -26.28 25.97
C ASP A 137 -20.79 -27.20 24.75
N GLN A 138 -21.24 -26.77 23.56
CA GLN A 138 -21.11 -27.53 22.30
C GLN A 138 -19.71 -27.32 21.67
N TYR A 139 -19.27 -26.07 21.50
CA TYR A 139 -18.13 -25.71 20.67
C TYR A 139 -16.83 -25.48 21.45
N GLY A 140 -16.91 -25.26 22.76
CA GLY A 140 -15.78 -24.88 23.61
C GLY A 140 -15.87 -23.46 24.14
N PHE A 141 -15.33 -23.25 25.33
CA PHE A 141 -15.28 -21.95 26.01
C PHE A 141 -14.31 -20.98 25.33
N TYR A 142 -13.20 -21.52 24.77
CA TYR A 142 -12.18 -20.72 24.11
C TYR A 142 -12.26 -20.82 22.60
N ASN A 143 -11.88 -19.75 21.93
CA ASN A 143 -11.79 -19.71 20.47
C ASN A 143 -10.45 -20.25 19.97
N GLY A 144 -10.50 -21.19 19.03
CA GLY A 144 -9.33 -21.85 18.43
C GLY A 144 -8.52 -21.00 17.45
N GLY A 145 -9.01 -19.80 17.11
CA GLY A 145 -8.34 -18.91 16.16
C GLY A 145 -7.31 -17.96 16.78
N MET A 146 -7.17 -17.99 18.11
CA MET A 146 -6.19 -17.16 18.82
C MET A 146 -5.63 -17.89 20.05
N LEU A 147 -4.33 -18.13 20.05
CA LEU A 147 -3.65 -18.78 21.17
C LEU A 147 -2.21 -18.30 21.26
N TRP A 148 -1.80 -17.78 22.43
CA TRP A 148 -0.40 -17.49 22.71
C TRP A 148 0.22 -18.57 23.58
N THR A 149 1.50 -18.90 23.33
CA THR A 149 2.27 -19.80 24.22
C THR A 149 3.77 -19.59 24.11
N LYS A 150 4.47 -19.85 25.23
CA LYS A 150 5.92 -20.01 25.32
C LYS A 150 6.33 -21.44 25.65
N ASN A 151 5.37 -22.30 26.02
CA ASN A 151 5.66 -23.65 26.52
C ASN A 151 5.67 -24.66 25.35
N LYS A 152 6.84 -25.25 25.11
CA LYS A 152 7.11 -26.20 24.02
C LYS A 152 6.30 -27.51 24.08
N ASN A 153 5.70 -27.83 25.22
CA ASN A 153 4.88 -29.05 25.37
C ASN A 153 3.44 -28.84 24.89
N ILE A 154 2.94 -27.60 24.90
CA ILE A 154 1.56 -27.29 24.56
C ILE A 154 1.15 -27.76 23.16
N PRO A 155 1.94 -27.63 22.08
CA PRO A 155 1.54 -28.14 20.77
C PRO A 155 1.28 -29.66 20.75
N ASN A 156 2.13 -30.43 21.39
CA ASN A 156 1.96 -31.88 21.43
C ASN A 156 0.72 -32.27 22.28
N ASP A 157 0.54 -31.64 23.44
CA ASP A 157 -0.63 -31.88 24.29
C ASP A 157 -1.94 -31.45 23.60
N TRP A 158 -1.90 -30.36 22.84
CA TRP A 158 -3.07 -29.91 22.08
C TRP A 158 -3.51 -30.97 21.05
N ILE A 159 -2.57 -31.55 20.32
CA ILE A 159 -2.84 -32.67 19.40
C ILE A 159 -3.46 -33.85 20.15
N GLU A 160 -2.89 -34.23 21.31
CA GLU A 160 -3.40 -35.37 22.08
C GLU A 160 -4.81 -35.12 22.65
N PHE A 161 -5.06 -33.93 23.19
CA PHE A 161 -6.39 -33.58 23.71
C PHE A 161 -7.44 -33.48 22.61
N THR A 162 -7.07 -33.01 21.41
CA THR A 162 -7.97 -32.92 20.28
C THR A 162 -8.50 -34.29 19.83
N LYS A 163 -7.74 -35.37 19.98
CA LYS A 163 -8.20 -36.74 19.66
C LYS A 163 -9.46 -37.16 20.43
N LYS A 164 -9.66 -36.60 21.64
CA LYS A 164 -10.79 -36.88 22.54
C LYS A 164 -11.74 -35.70 22.70
N SER A 165 -11.51 -34.64 21.94
CA SER A 165 -12.28 -33.40 22.06
C SER A 165 -13.69 -33.56 21.52
N ARG A 166 -14.68 -32.95 22.20
CA ARG A 166 -16.06 -32.90 21.74
C ARG A 166 -16.25 -32.03 20.49
N TYR A 167 -15.31 -31.09 20.25
CA TYR A 167 -15.36 -30.22 19.09
C TYR A 167 -13.94 -29.83 18.64
N PHE A 168 -13.32 -30.70 17.88
CA PHE A 168 -12.01 -30.51 17.23
C PHE A 168 -10.96 -29.81 18.13
N ASP A 169 -10.17 -28.89 17.53
CA ASP A 169 -9.11 -28.10 18.16
C ASP A 169 -9.64 -27.16 19.25
N GLN A 170 -10.85 -26.67 19.11
CA GLN A 170 -11.37 -25.58 19.92
C GLN A 170 -11.76 -26.00 21.35
N ALA A 171 -12.53 -27.09 21.49
CA ALA A 171 -12.93 -27.55 22.82
C ALA A 171 -11.75 -28.16 23.62
N SER A 172 -10.73 -28.67 22.95
CA SER A 172 -9.51 -29.20 23.59
C SER A 172 -8.63 -28.12 24.26
N ILE A 173 -8.83 -26.83 23.92
CA ILE A 173 -8.15 -25.70 24.60
C ILE A 173 -8.56 -25.64 26.09
N GLU A 174 -9.76 -26.09 26.44
CA GLU A 174 -10.19 -26.16 27.85
C GLU A 174 -9.30 -27.11 28.66
N ASP A 175 -8.86 -28.22 28.04
CA ASP A 175 -7.98 -29.18 28.71
C ASP A 175 -6.55 -28.65 28.83
N LEU A 176 -6.07 -27.89 27.84
CA LEU A 176 -4.83 -27.12 27.98
C LEU A 176 -4.92 -26.10 29.13
N ALA A 177 -6.03 -25.36 29.17
CA ALA A 177 -6.27 -24.32 30.18
C ALA A 177 -6.42 -24.88 31.62
N LYS A 178 -6.77 -26.17 31.77
CA LYS A 178 -6.74 -26.89 33.05
C LYS A 178 -5.34 -27.38 33.43
N LYS A 179 -4.57 -27.80 32.42
CA LYS A 179 -3.22 -28.38 32.66
C LYS A 179 -2.14 -27.33 32.90
N TYR A 180 -2.22 -26.18 32.24
CA TYR A 180 -1.20 -25.14 32.21
C TYR A 180 -1.64 -23.85 32.90
N THR A 181 -0.66 -23.08 33.39
CA THR A 181 -0.95 -21.72 33.91
C THR A 181 -1.38 -20.82 32.76
N LYS A 182 -2.52 -20.15 32.90
CA LYS A 182 -3.11 -19.36 31.83
C LYS A 182 -3.39 -17.92 32.22
N PHE A 183 -3.48 -17.06 31.18
CA PHE A 183 -4.21 -15.80 31.23
C PHE A 183 -5.24 -15.76 30.10
N GLU A 184 -6.23 -14.89 30.25
CA GLU A 184 -7.30 -14.74 29.27
C GLU A 184 -7.22 -13.36 28.61
N PHE A 185 -7.24 -13.33 27.30
CA PHE A 185 -7.35 -12.09 26.54
C PHE A 185 -8.74 -11.46 26.75
N GLY A 186 -8.77 -10.12 26.86
CA GLY A 186 -10.03 -9.40 26.98
C GLY A 186 -10.89 -9.48 25.71
N GLU A 187 -12.17 -9.16 25.84
CA GLU A 187 -13.15 -9.19 24.75
C GLU A 187 -12.74 -8.36 23.52
N ASN A 188 -11.94 -7.33 23.73
CA ASN A 188 -11.44 -6.45 22.68
C ASN A 188 -10.28 -7.04 21.86
N TYR A 189 -9.76 -8.21 22.26
CA TYR A 189 -8.67 -8.86 21.53
C TYR A 189 -9.14 -9.70 20.34
N ASN A 190 -10.30 -10.31 20.42
CA ASN A 190 -10.77 -11.23 19.38
C ASN A 190 -12.27 -11.01 19.15
N LEU A 191 -12.63 -9.92 18.47
CA LEU A 191 -14.01 -9.64 18.12
C LEU A 191 -14.41 -10.50 16.90
N GLN A 192 -15.06 -11.63 17.19
CA GLN A 192 -15.46 -12.60 16.19
C GLN A 192 -16.83 -12.28 15.61
N CYS A 193 -17.00 -12.49 14.31
CA CYS A 193 -18.31 -12.38 13.64
C CYS A 193 -19.37 -13.35 14.23
N TRP A 194 -18.94 -14.48 14.80
CA TRP A 194 -19.85 -15.45 15.44
C TRP A 194 -20.53 -14.92 16.69
N ARG A 195 -19.97 -13.91 17.36
CA ARG A 195 -20.67 -13.23 18.48
C ARG A 195 -21.99 -12.61 18.03
N LEU A 196 -22.05 -12.12 16.79
CA LEU A 196 -23.29 -11.57 16.21
C LEU A 196 -24.40 -12.59 16.11
N LEU A 197 -24.07 -13.86 15.90
CA LEU A 197 -25.02 -14.95 15.68
C LEU A 197 -25.28 -15.78 16.93
N LEU A 198 -24.31 -15.91 17.83
CA LEU A 198 -24.28 -16.88 18.90
C LEU A 198 -24.12 -16.29 20.30
N SER A 199 -24.08 -14.96 20.46
CA SER A 199 -23.95 -14.35 21.79
C SER A 199 -25.32 -14.11 22.47
N GLU A 200 -25.27 -13.75 23.76
CA GLU A 200 -26.43 -13.23 24.49
C GLU A 200 -26.83 -11.81 24.02
N GLU A 201 -25.88 -11.08 23.41
CA GLU A 201 -26.16 -9.76 22.89
C GLU A 201 -26.83 -9.85 21.52
N THR A 202 -27.78 -8.99 21.26
CA THR A 202 -28.39 -8.85 19.95
C THR A 202 -27.37 -8.27 18.95
N PRO A 203 -27.52 -8.51 17.64
CA PRO A 203 -26.70 -7.87 16.62
C PRO A 203 -26.61 -6.35 16.77
N ALA A 204 -27.71 -5.68 17.15
CA ALA A 204 -27.75 -4.24 17.37
C ALA A 204 -26.91 -3.80 18.60
N GLN A 205 -26.91 -4.59 19.66
CA GLN A 205 -26.09 -4.31 20.86
C GLN A 205 -24.60 -4.48 20.55
N ILE A 206 -24.23 -5.52 19.82
CA ILE A 206 -22.83 -5.72 19.39
C ILE A 206 -22.39 -4.55 18.50
N ALA A 207 -23.22 -4.17 17.52
CA ALA A 207 -22.94 -3.02 16.65
C ALA A 207 -22.78 -1.71 17.44
N LYS A 208 -23.60 -1.50 18.48
CA LYS A 208 -23.50 -0.33 19.38
C LYS A 208 -22.21 -0.36 20.21
N ASN A 209 -21.71 -1.54 20.57
CA ASN A 209 -20.48 -1.70 21.35
C ASN A 209 -19.22 -1.46 20.53
N VAL A 210 -19.31 -1.55 19.20
CA VAL A 210 -18.20 -1.17 18.29
C VAL A 210 -18.30 0.33 18.05
N THR A 211 -17.39 1.08 18.63
CA THR A 211 -17.32 2.54 18.50
C THR A 211 -16.01 2.95 17.87
N CYS A 212 -15.93 4.19 17.45
CA CYS A 212 -14.71 4.74 16.86
C CYS A 212 -14.48 6.17 17.32
N VAL A 213 -13.21 6.55 17.39
CA VAL A 213 -12.79 7.94 17.54
C VAL A 213 -12.16 8.36 16.21
N PRO A 214 -12.63 9.45 15.58
CA PRO A 214 -12.08 9.91 14.33
C PRO A 214 -10.55 10.09 14.41
N ASN A 215 -9.86 9.53 13.44
CA ASN A 215 -8.40 9.60 13.30
C ASN A 215 -7.59 8.90 14.40
N ASP A 216 -8.21 8.04 15.19
CA ASP A 216 -7.53 7.30 16.26
C ASP A 216 -7.73 5.78 16.07
N LYS A 217 -8.73 5.19 16.69
CA LYS A 217 -8.88 3.73 16.79
C LYS A 217 -10.34 3.30 16.75
N LEU A 218 -10.51 2.00 16.51
CA LEU A 218 -11.74 1.30 16.85
C LEU A 218 -11.71 0.87 18.32
N TYR A 219 -12.88 0.86 18.92
CA TYR A 219 -13.09 0.42 20.30
C TYR A 219 -14.19 -0.64 20.35
N TYR A 220 -14.04 -1.58 21.25
CA TYR A 220 -15.10 -2.49 21.65
C TYR A 220 -15.34 -2.36 23.16
N LYS A 221 -16.56 -2.00 23.56
CA LYS A 221 -16.90 -1.72 24.97
C LYS A 221 -15.90 -0.77 25.66
N ASN A 222 -15.56 0.32 24.98
CA ASN A 222 -14.61 1.36 25.42
C ASN A 222 -13.15 0.92 25.60
N LYS A 223 -12.77 -0.28 25.13
CA LYS A 223 -11.37 -0.72 25.06
C LYS A 223 -10.90 -0.71 23.62
N PRO A 224 -9.64 -0.31 23.34
CA PRO A 224 -9.08 -0.37 21.98
C PRO A 224 -9.25 -1.77 21.37
N LEU A 225 -9.93 -1.87 20.23
CA LEU A 225 -10.12 -3.13 19.52
C LEU A 225 -8.80 -3.56 18.91
N LYS A 226 -8.36 -4.78 19.19
CA LYS A 226 -7.07 -5.31 18.73
C LYS A 226 -7.19 -6.12 17.46
N PHE A 227 -8.20 -6.99 17.37
CA PHE A 227 -8.43 -7.85 16.22
C PHE A 227 -9.90 -7.90 15.84
N ILE A 228 -10.13 -7.95 14.53
CA ILE A 228 -11.39 -8.35 13.92
C ILE A 228 -11.19 -9.73 13.33
N HIS A 229 -12.02 -10.69 13.71
CA HIS A 229 -11.94 -12.06 13.25
C HIS A 229 -13.20 -12.40 12.45
N THR A 230 -13.13 -12.33 11.14
CA THR A 230 -14.29 -12.46 10.26
C THR A 230 -13.94 -12.88 8.84
N HIS A 231 -14.83 -13.61 8.22
CA HIS A 231 -14.79 -13.91 6.79
C HIS A 231 -15.48 -12.79 5.99
N PHE A 232 -14.71 -11.88 5.44
CA PHE A 232 -15.26 -10.72 4.69
C PHE A 232 -16.08 -11.12 3.44
N LEU A 233 -15.86 -12.32 2.90
CA LEU A 233 -16.56 -12.82 1.72
C LEU A 233 -17.77 -13.71 2.06
N ASP A 234 -18.00 -14.04 3.33
CA ASP A 234 -19.13 -14.86 3.76
C ASP A 234 -20.40 -14.03 3.92
N ALA A 235 -21.41 -14.34 3.11
CA ALA A 235 -22.70 -13.64 3.14
C ALA A 235 -23.43 -13.76 4.47
N ARG A 236 -23.20 -14.83 5.25
CA ARG A 236 -23.86 -15.07 6.56
C ARG A 236 -23.46 -14.02 7.60
N VAL A 237 -22.27 -13.45 7.49
CA VAL A 237 -21.74 -12.44 8.42
C VAL A 237 -21.66 -11.04 7.81
N LYS A 238 -22.38 -10.83 6.70
CA LYS A 238 -22.40 -9.55 5.98
C LYS A 238 -22.76 -8.36 6.88
N ASP A 239 -23.72 -8.52 7.78
CA ASP A 239 -24.15 -7.42 8.67
C ASP A 239 -23.03 -7.03 9.65
N PHE A 240 -22.32 -8.01 10.21
CA PHE A 240 -21.12 -7.74 11.01
C PHE A 240 -20.07 -6.98 10.18
N ASN A 241 -19.76 -7.46 8.98
CA ASN A 241 -18.78 -6.84 8.10
C ASN A 241 -19.17 -5.40 7.74
N ASN A 242 -20.45 -5.12 7.50
CA ASN A 242 -20.95 -3.76 7.23
C ASN A 242 -20.74 -2.83 8.43
N VAL A 243 -20.96 -3.29 9.65
CA VAL A 243 -20.71 -2.52 10.88
C VAL A 243 -19.22 -2.16 10.97
N ILE A 244 -18.34 -3.12 10.75
CA ILE A 244 -16.89 -2.90 10.77
C ILE A 244 -16.47 -1.88 9.70
N ILE A 245 -16.89 -2.06 8.46
CA ILE A 245 -16.57 -1.16 7.35
C ILE A 245 -17.11 0.25 7.62
N HIS A 246 -18.31 0.36 8.16
CA HIS A 246 -18.90 1.66 8.54
C HIS A 246 -18.02 2.38 9.58
N ASN A 247 -17.62 1.68 10.64
CA ASN A 247 -16.78 2.26 11.69
C ASN A 247 -15.38 2.63 11.20
N LEU A 248 -14.76 1.80 10.33
CA LEU A 248 -13.48 2.13 9.68
C LEU A 248 -13.58 3.43 8.86
N LYS A 249 -14.69 3.62 8.12
CA LYS A 249 -14.96 4.84 7.36
C LYS A 249 -15.14 6.05 8.28
N THR A 250 -15.96 5.91 9.30
CA THR A 250 -16.26 6.97 10.27
C THR A 250 -15.01 7.39 11.04
N ALA A 251 -14.18 6.42 11.41
CA ALA A 251 -12.90 6.65 12.08
C ALA A 251 -11.80 7.17 11.13
N LYS A 252 -12.05 7.19 9.82
CA LYS A 252 -11.05 7.54 8.79
C LYS A 252 -9.79 6.68 8.85
N LEU A 253 -9.94 5.40 9.24
CA LEU A 253 -8.84 4.43 9.30
C LEU A 253 -8.57 3.85 7.91
N TYR A 254 -8.09 4.69 6.99
CA TYR A 254 -7.98 4.39 5.57
C TYR A 254 -7.03 3.25 5.24
N LYS A 255 -5.95 3.06 6.02
CA LYS A 255 -5.03 1.93 5.86
C LYS A 255 -5.76 0.60 6.05
N LEU A 256 -6.51 0.48 7.14
CA LEU A 256 -7.31 -0.72 7.43
C LEU A 256 -8.45 -0.89 6.42
N LEU A 257 -9.10 0.21 6.06
CA LEU A 257 -10.16 0.18 5.05
C LEU A 257 -9.64 -0.30 3.69
N ALA A 258 -8.45 0.15 3.28
CA ALA A 258 -7.80 -0.32 2.05
C ALA A 258 -7.48 -1.82 2.10
N ILE A 259 -6.99 -2.32 3.25
CA ILE A 259 -6.72 -3.75 3.46
C ILE A 259 -8.02 -4.57 3.38
N VAL A 260 -9.08 -4.13 4.05
CA VAL A 260 -10.40 -4.81 4.01
C VAL A 260 -10.95 -4.86 2.58
N TYR A 261 -10.88 -3.75 1.84
CA TYR A 261 -11.30 -3.76 0.44
C TYR A 261 -10.40 -4.62 -0.45
N ARG A 262 -9.10 -4.69 -0.15
CA ARG A 262 -8.18 -5.63 -0.84
C ARG A 262 -8.62 -7.07 -0.66
N ILE A 263 -9.06 -7.47 0.55
CA ILE A 263 -9.63 -8.80 0.81
C ILE A 263 -10.91 -9.00 0.00
N ILE A 264 -11.87 -8.06 0.11
CA ILE A 264 -13.19 -8.17 -0.53
C ILE A 264 -13.10 -8.26 -2.06
N HIS A 265 -12.22 -7.48 -2.67
CA HIS A 265 -12.09 -7.41 -4.13
C HIS A 265 -11.01 -8.32 -4.69
N ASN A 266 -10.19 -8.90 -3.84
CA ASN A 266 -9.01 -9.68 -4.23
C ASN A 266 -8.03 -8.90 -5.14
N LYS A 267 -8.12 -7.58 -5.13
CA LYS A 267 -7.32 -6.65 -5.93
C LYS A 267 -7.29 -5.28 -5.28
N TRP A 268 -6.26 -4.50 -5.58
CA TRP A 268 -6.32 -3.07 -5.33
C TRP A 268 -7.28 -2.41 -6.32
N VAL A 269 -8.15 -1.56 -5.83
CA VAL A 269 -9.13 -0.87 -6.67
C VAL A 269 -8.76 0.61 -6.75
N LEU A 270 -8.44 1.07 -7.98
CA LEU A 270 -8.22 2.47 -8.28
C LEU A 270 -9.51 3.07 -8.81
N LYS A 271 -10.02 4.10 -8.15
CA LYS A 271 -11.12 4.90 -8.68
C LYS A 271 -10.57 6.10 -9.43
N ILE A 272 -11.07 6.31 -10.62
CA ILE A 272 -10.66 7.40 -11.50
C ILE A 272 -11.91 8.07 -12.03
N PRO A 273 -11.95 9.42 -12.14
CA PRO A 273 -13.09 10.11 -12.74
C PRO A 273 -13.28 9.68 -14.20
N LYS A 274 -14.51 9.55 -14.65
CA LYS A 274 -14.85 9.25 -16.04
C LYS A 274 -14.42 10.36 -16.98
N GLN A 275 -14.57 11.60 -16.53
CA GLN A 275 -14.21 12.79 -17.29
C GLN A 275 -13.44 13.77 -16.42
N PRO A 276 -12.51 14.54 -16.97
CA PRO A 276 -11.89 15.64 -16.25
C PRO A 276 -12.98 16.58 -15.76
N ILE A 277 -12.91 17.00 -14.51
CA ILE A 277 -13.83 17.98 -13.96
C ILE A 277 -13.60 19.31 -14.67
N GLN A 278 -14.65 19.88 -15.25
CA GLN A 278 -14.57 21.18 -15.90
C GLN A 278 -14.05 22.23 -14.92
N GLY A 279 -13.07 23.02 -15.36
CA GLY A 279 -12.45 24.08 -14.56
C GLY A 279 -11.20 23.66 -13.79
N LEU A 280 -10.89 22.39 -13.67
CA LEU A 280 -9.68 21.89 -13.03
C LEU A 280 -8.51 21.70 -14.02
N GLY A 281 -8.32 22.66 -14.90
CA GLY A 281 -7.22 22.68 -15.87
C GLY A 281 -7.32 21.59 -16.93
N ASN A 282 -7.39 21.99 -18.18
CA ASN A 282 -7.36 21.08 -19.35
C ASN A 282 -6.01 20.39 -19.56
N HIS A 283 -5.14 20.37 -18.53
CA HIS A 283 -3.77 19.96 -18.70
C HIS A 283 -3.64 18.46 -18.58
N ASN A 284 -3.44 17.83 -19.73
CA ASN A 284 -3.00 16.45 -19.90
C ASN A 284 -4.02 15.34 -19.64
N ASN A 285 -5.15 15.45 -20.33
CA ASN A 285 -6.10 14.35 -20.45
C ASN A 285 -5.46 13.00 -20.82
N ASP A 286 -4.33 13.02 -21.55
CA ASP A 286 -3.63 11.79 -21.97
C ASP A 286 -2.93 11.11 -20.80
N SER A 287 -2.17 11.84 -19.96
CA SER A 287 -1.53 11.29 -18.76
C SER A 287 -2.54 10.60 -17.87
N TYR A 288 -3.61 11.29 -17.61
CA TYR A 288 -4.68 10.89 -16.72
C TYR A 288 -5.45 9.66 -17.23
N ARG A 289 -5.67 9.56 -18.54
CA ARG A 289 -6.36 8.41 -19.15
C ARG A 289 -5.42 7.23 -19.41
N GLU A 290 -4.23 7.52 -19.91
CA GLU A 290 -3.30 6.49 -20.38
C GLU A 290 -2.62 5.74 -19.26
N LEU A 291 -2.15 6.44 -18.21
CA LEU A 291 -1.37 5.78 -17.16
C LEU A 291 -2.16 4.72 -16.39
N PRO A 292 -3.40 4.99 -15.95
CA PRO A 292 -4.20 3.95 -15.30
C PRO A 292 -4.50 2.75 -16.20
N LEU A 293 -4.72 2.99 -17.50
CA LEU A 293 -4.93 1.90 -18.46
C LEU A 293 -3.67 1.04 -18.61
N LEU A 294 -2.50 1.66 -18.71
CA LEU A 294 -1.22 0.95 -18.72
C LEU A 294 -1.01 0.16 -17.42
N MET A 295 -1.31 0.75 -16.27
CA MET A 295 -1.24 0.07 -14.97
C MET A 295 -2.11 -1.18 -14.97
N LYS A 296 -3.35 -1.09 -15.43
CA LYS A 296 -4.27 -2.23 -15.54
C LYS A 296 -3.77 -3.30 -16.50
N LEU A 297 -3.23 -2.90 -17.66
CA LEU A 297 -2.72 -3.84 -18.65
C LEU A 297 -1.47 -4.60 -18.17
N GLN A 298 -0.64 -3.96 -17.36
CA GLN A 298 0.63 -4.53 -16.90
C GLN A 298 0.54 -5.23 -15.54
N ASN A 299 -0.56 -5.04 -14.79
CA ASN A 299 -0.70 -5.55 -13.43
C ASN A 299 -2.03 -6.27 -13.23
N LYS A 300 -1.96 -7.54 -12.83
CA LYS A 300 -3.15 -8.35 -12.52
C LYS A 300 -3.80 -7.98 -11.17
N ASP A 301 -3.04 -7.37 -10.30
CA ASP A 301 -3.43 -7.04 -8.92
C ASP A 301 -4.16 -5.69 -8.77
N VAL A 302 -4.34 -4.97 -9.87
CA VAL A 302 -5.00 -3.67 -9.90
C VAL A 302 -6.23 -3.74 -10.78
N ASP A 303 -7.35 -3.30 -10.26
CA ASP A 303 -8.56 -3.01 -11.03
C ASP A 303 -8.82 -1.51 -11.08
N ILE A 304 -9.33 -1.02 -12.20
CA ILE A 304 -9.63 0.40 -12.42
C ILE A 304 -11.11 0.58 -12.60
N LYS A 305 -11.71 1.37 -11.73
CA LYS A 305 -13.12 1.74 -11.80
C LYS A 305 -13.25 3.21 -12.15
N TYR A 306 -13.99 3.50 -13.21
CA TYR A 306 -14.35 4.86 -13.59
C TYR A 306 -15.61 5.27 -12.84
N ASP A 307 -15.56 6.42 -12.20
CA ASP A 307 -16.65 6.95 -11.39
C ASP A 307 -16.86 8.43 -11.73
N ASP A 308 -18.12 8.84 -11.95
CA ASP A 308 -18.47 10.23 -12.24
C ASP A 308 -18.28 11.15 -11.02
N LYS A 309 -18.22 10.57 -9.82
CA LYS A 309 -18.07 11.29 -8.55
C LYS A 309 -16.63 11.40 -8.07
N THR A 310 -15.69 10.66 -8.68
CA THR A 310 -14.29 10.67 -8.24
C THR A 310 -13.60 11.94 -8.71
N ILE A 311 -12.86 12.61 -7.83
CA ILE A 311 -12.05 13.77 -8.17
C ILE A 311 -10.92 13.36 -9.11
N HIS A 312 -10.56 14.26 -9.99
CA HIS A 312 -9.41 14.10 -10.85
C HIS A 312 -8.17 13.75 -10.03
N CYS A 313 -7.56 12.61 -10.34
CA CYS A 313 -6.36 12.14 -9.63
C CYS A 313 -5.18 13.10 -9.77
N TRP A 314 -5.27 14.06 -10.65
CA TRP A 314 -4.29 15.06 -10.92
C TRP A 314 -4.76 16.42 -10.41
N LEU A 315 -4.54 16.60 -9.13
CA LEU A 315 -4.92 17.83 -8.47
C LEU A 315 -3.73 18.77 -8.44
N GLU A 316 -3.86 19.89 -9.11
CA GLU A 316 -2.96 21.00 -8.86
C GLU A 316 -3.21 21.55 -7.47
N PRO A 317 -2.17 21.95 -6.72
CA PRO A 317 -2.31 22.46 -5.36
C PRO A 317 -3.30 23.61 -5.26
N ASN A 318 -3.34 24.46 -6.30
CA ASN A 318 -4.23 25.61 -6.36
C ASN A 318 -5.72 25.21 -6.31
N ILE A 319 -6.09 24.10 -6.89
CA ILE A 319 -7.48 23.63 -6.95
C ILE A 319 -7.95 23.17 -5.58
N LEU A 320 -7.15 22.36 -4.91
CA LEU A 320 -7.45 21.93 -3.53
C LEU A 320 -7.37 23.05 -2.52
N THR A 321 -6.67 24.13 -2.84
CA THR A 321 -6.49 25.29 -1.95
C THR A 321 -7.66 26.25 -2.00
N TYR A 322 -8.35 26.36 -3.13
CA TYR A 322 -9.33 27.39 -3.38
C TYR A 322 -10.76 26.87 -3.52
N ASP A 323 -10.94 25.57 -3.77
CA ASP A 323 -12.26 24.98 -3.96
C ASP A 323 -12.65 24.13 -2.74
N ARG A 324 -13.35 24.75 -1.80
CA ARG A 324 -13.85 24.10 -0.59
C ARG A 324 -14.82 22.94 -0.87
N PRO A 325 -15.77 23.04 -1.80
CA PRO A 325 -16.61 21.90 -2.17
C PRO A 325 -15.81 20.70 -2.71
N THR A 326 -14.76 20.95 -3.47
CA THR A 326 -13.86 19.90 -3.97
C THR A 326 -13.15 19.17 -2.85
N LEU A 327 -12.74 19.87 -1.78
CA LEU A 327 -12.13 19.26 -0.60
C LEU A 327 -13.10 18.38 0.17
N GLU A 328 -14.32 18.84 0.38
CA GLU A 328 -15.36 18.08 1.07
C GLU A 328 -15.73 16.81 0.29
N TRP A 329 -15.87 16.93 -1.00
CA TRP A 329 -16.18 15.80 -1.87
C TRP A 329 -15.01 14.80 -1.92
N CYS A 330 -13.76 15.28 -1.98
CA CYS A 330 -12.57 14.45 -1.89
C CYS A 330 -12.55 13.62 -0.61
N ASN A 331 -12.88 14.22 0.52
CA ASN A 331 -13.00 13.52 1.79
C ASN A 331 -14.05 12.39 1.76
N GLN A 332 -15.19 12.61 1.11
CA GLN A 332 -16.24 11.60 0.98
C GLN A 332 -15.80 10.43 0.09
N GLU A 333 -15.20 10.73 -1.06
CA GLU A 333 -14.74 9.70 -2.00
C GLU A 333 -13.60 8.85 -1.44
N ILE A 334 -12.66 9.45 -0.72
CA ILE A 334 -11.57 8.71 -0.08
C ILE A 334 -12.09 7.77 0.99
N ALA A 335 -13.11 8.16 1.74
CA ALA A 335 -13.74 7.29 2.73
C ALA A 335 -14.37 6.03 2.10
N THR A 336 -14.70 6.05 0.81
CA THR A 336 -15.34 4.92 0.11
C THR A 336 -14.39 4.15 -0.79
N SER A 337 -13.15 4.61 -0.97
CA SER A 337 -12.17 4.03 -1.88
C SER A 337 -11.06 3.32 -1.14
N SER A 338 -10.63 2.16 -1.64
CA SER A 338 -9.47 1.44 -1.11
C SER A 338 -8.16 2.18 -1.39
N LEU A 339 -8.13 2.92 -2.48
CA LEU A 339 -6.97 3.70 -2.90
C LEU A 339 -7.44 4.84 -3.78
N VAL A 340 -6.91 6.04 -3.57
CA VAL A 340 -7.11 7.22 -4.42
C VAL A 340 -5.76 7.71 -4.90
N LEU A 341 -5.59 7.77 -6.21
CA LEU A 341 -4.44 8.37 -6.86
C LEU A 341 -4.62 9.88 -6.92
N LEU A 342 -3.76 10.63 -6.27
CA LEU A 342 -3.64 12.06 -6.42
C LEU A 342 -2.33 12.39 -7.10
N GLY A 343 -2.43 12.84 -8.35
CA GLY A 343 -1.31 12.93 -9.26
C GLY A 343 -0.39 14.11 -9.03
N ASN A 344 -0.72 15.09 -8.20
CA ASN A 344 0.12 16.26 -8.05
C ASN A 344 0.87 16.29 -6.73
N GLY A 345 2.18 16.23 -6.81
CA GLY A 345 3.05 16.33 -5.66
C GLY A 345 3.38 17.75 -5.18
N ASP A 346 2.82 18.77 -5.79
CA ASP A 346 3.08 20.18 -5.44
C ASP A 346 2.33 20.66 -4.20
N VAL A 347 1.84 19.73 -3.41
CA VAL A 347 1.07 19.99 -2.19
C VAL A 347 1.85 20.75 -1.12
N ASN A 348 3.16 20.86 -1.27
CA ASN A 348 4.03 21.57 -0.31
C ASN A 348 4.47 22.95 -0.79
N LEU A 349 4.04 23.42 -1.93
CA LEU A 349 4.36 24.74 -2.41
C LEU A 349 3.86 25.82 -1.45
N GLU A 350 4.73 26.76 -1.09
CA GLU A 350 4.41 27.92 -0.27
C GLU A 350 3.83 27.58 1.12
N GLY A 351 4.24 26.47 1.72
CA GLY A 351 3.72 26.03 3.01
C GLY A 351 2.30 25.46 2.97
N ARG A 352 1.75 25.20 1.79
CA ARG A 352 0.44 24.62 1.61
C ARG A 352 0.55 23.10 1.51
N GLN A 353 0.49 22.42 2.63
CA GLN A 353 0.51 20.96 2.65
C GLN A 353 -0.91 20.41 2.54
N LEU A 354 -1.17 19.62 1.52
CA LEU A 354 -2.45 18.89 1.37
C LEU A 354 -2.75 18.03 2.60
N LYS A 355 -1.73 17.36 3.13
CA LYS A 355 -1.80 16.54 4.34
C LYS A 355 -2.33 17.32 5.55
N ASN A 356 -1.98 18.59 5.70
CA ASN A 356 -2.47 19.43 6.80
C ASN A 356 -3.91 19.90 6.62
N ARG A 357 -4.39 19.94 5.37
CA ARG A 357 -5.75 20.38 5.04
C ARG A 357 -6.75 19.25 5.04
N ILE A 358 -6.31 18.07 4.70
CA ILE A 358 -7.12 16.85 4.64
C ILE A 358 -6.36 15.79 5.45
N PRO A 359 -6.38 15.92 6.79
CA PRO A 359 -5.69 14.97 7.65
C PRO A 359 -6.27 13.58 7.45
N ASN A 360 -5.39 12.57 7.47
CA ASN A 360 -5.71 11.15 7.34
C ASN A 360 -6.30 10.70 6.00
N MET A 361 -6.07 11.44 4.93
CA MET A 361 -6.33 10.92 3.60
C MET A 361 -5.21 9.94 3.20
N ASN A 362 -5.61 8.82 2.57
CA ASN A 362 -4.70 7.96 1.83
C ASN A 362 -4.24 8.65 0.53
N ILE A 363 -3.69 9.86 0.70
CA ILE A 363 -3.12 10.64 -0.37
C ILE A 363 -1.62 10.52 -0.25
N SER A 364 -1.03 9.93 -1.25
CA SER A 364 0.40 10.00 -1.44
C SER A 364 0.72 11.24 -2.28
N PRO A 365 1.62 12.12 -1.82
CA PRO A 365 2.24 13.07 -2.72
C PRO A 365 2.95 12.25 -3.78
N TRP A 366 2.48 12.36 -5.02
CA TRP A 366 3.03 11.60 -6.10
C TRP A 366 3.84 12.46 -7.03
N ILE A 367 4.12 11.91 -8.18
CA ILE A 367 4.91 12.52 -9.23
C ILE A 367 4.01 13.23 -10.24
N PHE A 368 4.61 14.14 -10.94
CA PHE A 368 4.03 14.69 -12.15
C PHE A 368 4.22 13.67 -13.27
N TRP A 369 3.12 13.12 -13.80
CA TRP A 369 3.18 12.07 -14.81
C TRP A 369 3.70 12.56 -16.16
N PRO A 370 4.28 11.70 -17.01
CA PRO A 370 4.59 12.07 -18.40
C PRO A 370 3.35 12.55 -19.12
N ARG A 371 3.50 13.45 -20.07
CA ARG A 371 2.34 13.96 -20.85
C ARG A 371 1.60 12.85 -21.57
N LYS A 372 2.36 11.94 -22.20
CA LYS A 372 1.84 10.82 -23.00
C LYS A 372 2.52 9.53 -22.55
N PRO A 373 2.06 8.93 -21.44
CA PRO A 373 2.69 7.74 -20.87
C PRO A 373 2.77 6.57 -21.85
N MET A 374 1.72 6.31 -22.63
CA MET A 374 1.72 5.22 -23.63
C MET A 374 2.80 5.41 -24.69
N LEU A 375 2.94 6.63 -25.21
CA LEU A 375 3.95 6.94 -26.21
C LEU A 375 5.34 6.87 -25.60
N LEU A 376 5.55 7.43 -24.41
CA LEU A 376 6.83 7.38 -23.71
C LEU A 376 7.29 5.93 -23.48
N GLU A 377 6.42 5.10 -22.90
CA GLU A 377 6.76 3.70 -22.64
C GLU A 377 6.96 2.89 -23.94
N LYS A 378 6.20 3.21 -25.01
CA LYS A 378 6.41 2.64 -26.35
C LYS A 378 7.80 2.98 -26.88
N VAL A 379 8.19 4.26 -26.84
CA VAL A 379 9.52 4.72 -27.29
C VAL A 379 10.61 4.11 -26.45
N LEU A 380 10.46 4.11 -25.13
CA LEU A 380 11.41 3.52 -24.20
C LEU A 380 11.62 2.02 -24.47
N LYS A 381 10.55 1.27 -24.66
CA LYS A 381 10.61 -0.16 -25.00
C LYS A 381 11.29 -0.42 -26.33
N ALA A 382 11.03 0.41 -27.34
CA ALA A 382 11.57 0.23 -28.69
C ALA A 382 13.02 0.69 -28.84
N LYS A 383 13.44 1.74 -28.12
CA LYS A 383 14.71 2.43 -28.33
C LYS A 383 15.67 2.34 -27.14
N GLY A 384 15.18 2.02 -25.94
CA GLY A 384 15.98 1.95 -24.72
C GLY A 384 16.67 3.26 -24.32
N VAL A 385 17.56 3.17 -23.34
CA VAL A 385 18.41 4.26 -22.87
C VAL A 385 19.73 4.27 -23.65
N LEU A 386 20.27 5.46 -23.94
CA LEU A 386 21.56 5.62 -24.59
C LEU A 386 22.70 5.73 -23.56
N SER A 387 23.84 5.11 -23.87
CA SER A 387 25.09 5.35 -23.15
C SER A 387 25.63 6.76 -23.40
N CYS A 388 26.56 7.24 -22.60
CA CYS A 388 27.13 8.57 -22.66
C CYS A 388 27.66 8.89 -24.08
N GLY A 389 28.49 8.01 -24.64
CA GLY A 389 29.12 8.21 -25.96
C GLY A 389 28.14 8.17 -27.14
N ASN A 390 26.94 7.63 -26.95
CA ASN A 390 25.91 7.57 -28.00
C ASN A 390 24.94 8.76 -27.96
N ARG A 391 25.10 9.68 -27.03
CA ARG A 391 24.27 10.89 -26.95
C ARG A 391 24.88 12.01 -27.77
N THR A 392 24.10 12.52 -28.71
CA THR A 392 24.56 13.50 -29.71
C THR A 392 24.37 14.95 -29.25
N VAL A 393 23.57 15.18 -28.19
CA VAL A 393 23.28 16.50 -27.66
C VAL A 393 23.78 16.59 -26.22
N GLU A 394 24.64 17.57 -25.93
CA GLU A 394 25.16 17.75 -24.57
C GLU A 394 24.05 18.20 -23.63
N SER A 395 23.33 19.27 -23.99
CA SER A 395 22.27 19.83 -23.14
C SER A 395 21.13 20.41 -23.95
N ILE A 396 19.89 20.25 -23.46
CA ILE A 396 18.67 20.66 -24.17
C ILE A 396 17.66 21.36 -23.26
N PHE A 397 16.94 22.33 -23.86
CA PHE A 397 15.68 22.84 -23.31
C PHE A 397 14.61 22.85 -24.41
N ILE A 398 13.43 22.31 -24.07
CA ILE A 398 12.24 22.39 -24.92
C ILE A 398 11.08 22.85 -24.04
N GLY A 399 10.51 23.99 -24.33
CA GLY A 399 9.44 24.54 -23.50
C GLY A 399 8.66 25.65 -24.18
N ASN A 400 7.71 26.21 -23.44
CA ASN A 400 6.84 27.28 -23.88
C ASN A 400 6.64 28.29 -22.74
N PHE A 401 6.33 29.54 -23.05
CA PHE A 401 5.79 30.50 -22.09
C PHE A 401 4.52 31.13 -22.67
N GLU A 402 3.40 30.82 -22.05
CA GLU A 402 2.06 31.28 -22.45
C GLU A 402 1.51 32.35 -21.51
N ASN A 403 2.09 32.48 -20.34
CA ASN A 403 1.59 33.34 -19.29
C ASN A 403 2.72 33.99 -18.48
N SER A 404 2.36 34.96 -17.67
CA SER A 404 3.30 35.75 -16.87
C SER A 404 4.14 34.93 -15.89
N VAL A 405 3.61 33.82 -15.37
CA VAL A 405 4.36 32.94 -14.45
C VAL A 405 5.45 32.19 -15.21
N GLN A 406 5.10 31.59 -16.33
CA GLN A 406 6.08 30.91 -17.19
C GLN A 406 7.09 31.91 -17.77
N GLU A 407 6.64 33.09 -18.18
CA GLU A 407 7.49 34.15 -18.69
C GLU A 407 8.53 34.58 -17.64
N LYS A 408 8.10 34.78 -16.39
CA LYS A 408 9.00 35.14 -15.28
C LYS A 408 10.17 34.18 -15.11
N PHE A 409 9.94 32.88 -15.24
CA PHE A 409 10.95 31.84 -14.98
C PHE A 409 11.64 31.30 -16.23
N ARG A 410 11.05 31.45 -17.41
CA ARG A 410 11.57 30.89 -18.69
C ARG A 410 12.15 31.94 -19.61
N LYS A 411 11.66 33.17 -19.57
CA LYS A 411 12.20 34.34 -20.27
C LYS A 411 12.98 35.21 -19.28
N THR A 412 13.89 34.61 -18.55
CA THR A 412 14.76 35.37 -17.64
C THR A 412 15.82 36.13 -18.43
N ASN A 413 16.40 37.18 -17.84
CA ASN A 413 17.61 37.81 -18.34
C ASN A 413 18.82 36.84 -18.36
N ALA A 414 18.64 35.60 -17.96
CA ALA A 414 19.61 34.54 -18.01
C ALA A 414 19.60 33.97 -19.42
N SER A 415 20.67 34.09 -20.13
CA SER A 415 20.83 33.64 -21.51
C SER A 415 21.08 32.13 -21.59
N TRP A 416 20.06 31.32 -21.21
CA TRP A 416 20.15 29.87 -21.27
C TRP A 416 20.45 29.35 -22.70
N GLU A 417 19.92 30.02 -23.72
CA GLU A 417 20.20 29.72 -25.12
C GLU A 417 21.69 29.82 -25.49
N THR A 418 22.47 30.58 -24.76
CA THR A 418 23.91 30.75 -25.05
C THR A 418 24.78 29.65 -24.47
N VAL A 419 24.24 28.86 -23.53
CA VAL A 419 24.99 27.83 -22.80
C VAL A 419 24.51 26.42 -23.10
N LEU A 420 23.28 26.28 -23.63
CA LEU A 420 22.72 24.98 -24.03
C LEU A 420 23.07 24.65 -25.46
N THR A 421 23.25 23.35 -25.74
CA THR A 421 23.49 22.86 -27.11
C THR A 421 22.25 23.05 -27.99
N GLU A 422 21.08 22.75 -27.43
CA GLU A 422 19.80 23.00 -28.10
C GLU A 422 18.83 23.76 -27.18
N TYR A 423 18.27 24.83 -27.69
CA TYR A 423 17.27 25.63 -26.99
C TYR A 423 16.05 25.88 -27.86
N HIS A 424 14.91 25.33 -27.47
CA HIS A 424 13.63 25.46 -28.18
C HIS A 424 12.57 26.01 -27.24
N CYS A 425 12.33 27.32 -27.29
CA CYS A 425 11.28 27.98 -26.51
C CYS A 425 10.31 28.72 -27.43
N THR A 426 9.02 28.44 -27.28
CA THR A 426 7.96 29.09 -28.05
C THR A 426 7.18 30.08 -27.16
N LYS A 427 6.46 31.02 -27.79
CA LYS A 427 5.57 31.98 -27.13
C LYS A 427 4.13 31.62 -27.40
N GLY A 428 3.57 30.63 -26.69
CA GLY A 428 2.21 30.17 -26.91
C GLY A 428 1.98 29.43 -28.23
N GLN A 429 3.01 29.23 -29.01
CA GLN A 429 2.91 28.54 -30.32
C GLN A 429 3.29 27.06 -30.18
N GLN A 430 2.69 26.24 -31.01
CA GLN A 430 3.02 24.82 -31.10
C GLN A 430 4.47 24.64 -31.59
N HIS A 431 5.19 23.69 -31.01
CA HIS A 431 6.53 23.30 -31.49
C HIS A 431 6.45 22.68 -32.89
N LYS A 432 7.53 22.84 -33.67
CA LYS A 432 7.64 22.32 -35.04
C LYS A 432 7.78 20.80 -35.12
N PHE A 433 8.02 20.13 -33.99
CA PHE A 433 8.21 18.68 -33.93
C PHE A 433 7.06 18.00 -33.17
N SER A 434 6.78 16.76 -33.55
CA SER A 434 5.81 15.89 -32.90
C SER A 434 6.24 15.53 -31.47
N HIS A 435 5.33 14.99 -30.70
CA HIS A 435 5.67 14.55 -29.34
C HIS A 435 6.67 13.38 -29.32
N GLU A 436 6.65 12.52 -30.32
CA GLU A 436 7.65 11.46 -30.47
C GLU A 436 9.05 12.03 -30.75
N GLU A 437 9.15 12.99 -31.67
CA GLU A 437 10.42 13.72 -31.94
C GLU A 437 10.91 14.47 -30.70
N TYR A 438 10.00 15.07 -29.92
CA TYR A 438 10.34 15.66 -28.63
C TYR A 438 10.98 14.64 -27.68
N LEU A 439 10.37 13.47 -27.51
CA LEU A 439 10.90 12.41 -26.66
C LEU A 439 12.25 11.89 -27.17
N MET A 440 12.41 11.76 -28.49
CA MET A 440 13.69 11.35 -29.10
C MET A 440 14.80 12.39 -28.88
N LYS A 441 14.48 13.68 -28.88
CA LYS A 441 15.42 14.75 -28.55
C LYS A 441 15.85 14.68 -27.09
N LEU A 442 14.92 14.46 -26.16
CA LEU A 442 15.25 14.24 -24.75
C LEU A 442 16.18 13.04 -24.59
N ARG A 443 15.88 11.92 -25.26
CA ARG A 443 16.68 10.69 -25.24
C ARG A 443 18.11 10.90 -25.77
N ALA A 444 18.26 11.73 -26.80
CA ALA A 444 19.55 12.01 -27.43
C ALA A 444 20.45 12.94 -26.61
N SER A 445 19.92 13.54 -25.55
CA SER A 445 20.61 14.54 -24.74
C SER A 445 21.23 13.93 -23.49
N LYS A 446 22.43 14.40 -23.06
CA LYS A 446 23.02 14.05 -21.77
C LYS A 446 22.29 14.75 -20.63
N TYR A 447 21.99 16.03 -20.80
CA TYR A 447 21.36 16.86 -19.79
C TYR A 447 20.11 17.56 -20.33
N GLY A 448 19.11 17.78 -19.48
CA GLY A 448 17.91 18.52 -19.84
C GLY A 448 17.54 19.61 -18.81
N LEU A 449 17.45 20.86 -19.25
CA LEU A 449 17.12 21.97 -18.37
C LEU A 449 15.62 21.95 -18.00
N CYS A 450 15.35 22.03 -16.71
CA CYS A 450 14.02 22.11 -16.11
C CYS A 450 13.82 23.48 -15.51
N LEU A 451 13.00 24.29 -16.16
CA LEU A 451 12.55 25.58 -15.66
C LEU A 451 11.10 25.50 -15.23
N ARG A 452 10.78 26.18 -14.13
CA ARG A 452 9.42 26.21 -13.59
C ARG A 452 8.39 26.54 -14.69
N GLY A 453 7.29 25.77 -14.68
CA GLY A 453 6.11 26.03 -15.49
C GLY A 453 5.04 26.80 -14.74
N TYR A 454 3.79 26.39 -14.86
CA TYR A 454 2.72 26.85 -13.98
C TYR A 454 3.00 26.49 -12.54
N GLY A 455 3.24 25.19 -12.31
CA GLY A 455 3.72 24.68 -11.03
C GLY A 455 5.23 24.61 -10.98
N SER A 456 5.76 24.29 -9.82
CA SER A 456 7.17 24.06 -9.59
C SER A 456 7.66 22.70 -10.10
N LYS A 457 6.76 21.80 -10.51
CA LYS A 457 7.04 20.55 -11.20
C LYS A 457 6.53 20.58 -12.62
N CYS A 458 7.19 19.87 -13.50
CA CYS A 458 6.78 19.71 -14.89
C CYS A 458 6.90 18.25 -15.34
N HIS A 459 6.20 17.90 -16.39
CA HIS A 459 6.34 16.57 -17.01
C HIS A 459 7.75 16.28 -17.51
N ARG A 460 8.51 17.34 -17.84
CA ARG A 460 9.85 17.22 -18.42
C ARG A 460 10.81 16.50 -17.49
N GLU A 461 10.79 16.75 -16.19
CA GLU A 461 11.69 16.09 -15.26
C GLU A 461 11.56 14.57 -15.36
N VAL A 462 10.34 14.07 -15.32
CA VAL A 462 10.08 12.61 -15.38
C VAL A 462 10.30 12.04 -16.78
N GLU A 463 10.03 12.82 -17.83
CA GLU A 463 10.27 12.42 -19.22
C GLU A 463 11.78 12.34 -19.54
N LEU A 464 12.61 13.22 -18.98
CA LEU A 464 14.08 13.15 -19.05
C LEU A 464 14.60 11.91 -18.34
N MET A 465 14.17 11.72 -17.09
CA MET A 465 14.63 10.58 -16.28
C MET A 465 14.24 9.23 -16.87
N ALA A 466 13.14 9.16 -17.62
CA ALA A 466 12.74 7.95 -18.34
C ALA A 466 13.81 7.47 -19.35
N PHE A 467 14.59 8.38 -19.89
CA PHE A 467 15.69 8.06 -20.82
C PHE A 467 17.07 8.13 -20.18
N GLY A 468 17.16 8.27 -18.86
CA GLY A 468 18.42 8.47 -18.17
C GLY A 468 19.10 9.80 -18.54
N THR A 469 18.35 10.75 -19.08
CA THR A 469 18.84 12.11 -19.30
C THR A 469 18.80 12.84 -17.97
N VAL A 470 19.93 13.40 -17.56
CA VAL A 470 20.07 14.01 -16.22
C VAL A 470 19.38 15.38 -16.19
N PRO A 471 18.39 15.61 -15.33
CA PRO A 471 17.76 16.91 -15.16
C PRO A 471 18.74 17.96 -14.61
N ILE A 472 18.73 19.13 -15.20
CA ILE A 472 19.31 20.35 -14.64
C ILE A 472 18.13 21.14 -14.08
N VAL A 473 18.12 21.45 -12.80
CA VAL A 473 17.03 22.15 -12.14
C VAL A 473 17.47 23.50 -11.60
N THR A 474 16.58 24.48 -11.64
CA THR A 474 16.76 25.76 -10.97
C THR A 474 16.08 25.75 -9.60
N PRO A 475 16.40 26.68 -8.67
CA PRO A 475 15.82 26.68 -7.32
C PRO A 475 14.28 26.72 -7.26
N GLU A 476 13.63 27.16 -8.31
CA GLU A 476 12.18 27.24 -8.40
C GLU A 476 11.53 25.91 -8.76
N VAL A 477 12.31 24.89 -9.12
CA VAL A 477 11.83 23.54 -9.42
C VAL A 477 11.84 22.71 -8.16
N THR A 478 10.68 22.21 -7.77
CA THR A 478 10.54 21.43 -6.54
C THR A 478 10.89 19.96 -6.78
N VAL A 479 11.94 19.49 -6.16
CA VAL A 479 12.44 18.10 -6.29
C VAL A 479 12.28 17.26 -5.02
N PHE A 480 12.00 17.91 -3.89
CA PHE A 480 11.90 17.27 -2.57
C PHE A 480 10.49 16.74 -2.24
N SER A 481 9.47 17.17 -2.96
CA SER A 481 8.08 16.81 -2.69
C SER A 481 7.58 15.61 -3.50
N TYR A 482 8.48 14.86 -4.11
CA TYR A 482 8.17 13.53 -4.61
C TYR A 482 8.05 12.54 -3.46
N MET A 483 7.30 11.45 -3.65
CA MET A 483 7.20 10.36 -2.68
C MET A 483 8.59 9.78 -2.34
N GLU A 484 9.45 9.65 -3.34
CA GLU A 484 10.90 9.41 -3.20
C GLU A 484 11.62 10.68 -3.67
N PRO A 485 12.07 11.57 -2.77
CA PRO A 485 12.69 12.84 -3.14
C PRO A 485 13.92 12.64 -4.03
N LEU A 486 14.11 13.55 -4.98
CA LEU A 486 15.33 13.53 -5.80
C LEU A 486 16.52 14.04 -4.99
N ILE A 487 17.69 13.48 -5.25
CA ILE A 487 18.95 13.77 -4.55
C ILE A 487 19.88 14.51 -5.51
N GLU A 488 20.40 15.66 -5.10
CA GLU A 488 21.36 16.43 -5.87
C GLU A 488 22.64 15.61 -6.12
N ASN A 489 23.24 15.77 -7.29
CA ASN A 489 24.41 15.01 -7.78
C ASN A 489 24.21 13.50 -7.92
N THR A 490 22.98 13.03 -7.69
CA THR A 490 22.57 11.64 -7.98
C THR A 490 21.49 11.63 -9.06
N HIS A 491 20.43 12.42 -8.89
CA HIS A 491 19.29 12.45 -9.81
C HIS A 491 19.22 13.75 -10.62
N TYR A 492 19.87 14.82 -10.19
CA TYR A 492 19.83 16.12 -10.86
C TYR A 492 21.04 16.98 -10.51
N ILE A 493 21.23 18.02 -11.29
CA ILE A 493 22.21 19.09 -11.04
C ILE A 493 21.43 20.36 -10.71
N LEU A 494 21.67 20.97 -9.55
CA LEU A 494 21.10 22.26 -9.20
C LEU A 494 21.97 23.38 -9.80
N VAL A 495 21.37 24.34 -10.48
CA VAL A 495 22.05 25.52 -11.02
C VAL A 495 21.21 26.77 -10.84
N LYS A 496 21.87 27.90 -10.56
CA LYS A 496 21.21 29.20 -10.40
C LYS A 496 21.36 30.08 -11.65
N THR A 497 22.45 29.91 -12.36
CA THR A 497 22.78 30.75 -13.53
C THR A 497 23.30 29.88 -14.69
N PRO A 498 23.26 30.39 -15.94
CA PRO A 498 23.86 29.74 -17.09
C PRO A 498 25.37 29.48 -16.96
N GLU A 499 26.09 30.40 -16.35
CA GLU A 499 27.54 30.29 -16.13
C GLU A 499 27.88 29.15 -15.17
N GLU A 500 27.09 29.00 -14.09
CA GLU A 500 27.21 27.88 -13.15
C GLU A 500 26.97 26.55 -13.84
N LEU A 501 26.03 26.49 -14.78
CA LEU A 501 25.78 25.30 -15.58
C LEU A 501 27.01 24.85 -16.35
N LYS A 502 27.66 25.74 -17.08
CA LYS A 502 28.88 25.41 -17.83
C LYS A 502 29.96 24.84 -16.92
N GLN A 503 30.19 25.45 -15.77
CA GLN A 503 31.20 25.02 -14.81
C GLN A 503 30.89 23.63 -14.26
N LYS A 504 29.62 23.37 -13.87
CA LYS A 504 29.22 22.08 -13.29
C LYS A 504 29.30 20.95 -14.29
N ILE A 505 28.81 21.14 -15.52
CA ILE A 505 28.86 20.11 -16.57
C ILE A 505 30.32 19.77 -16.92
N ALA A 506 31.20 20.78 -17.03
CA ALA A 506 32.62 20.57 -17.36
C ALA A 506 33.37 19.74 -16.30
N ASN A 507 32.90 19.71 -15.07
CA ASN A 507 33.50 18.97 -13.97
C ASN A 507 32.93 17.54 -13.81
N ILE A 508 31.93 17.14 -14.59
CA ILE A 508 31.32 15.81 -14.51
C ILE A 508 31.97 14.92 -15.57
N ASP A 509 32.72 13.92 -15.14
CA ASP A 509 33.29 12.91 -16.03
C ASP A 509 32.23 11.89 -16.49
N GLU A 510 32.62 11.04 -17.45
CA GLU A 510 31.75 10.03 -18.02
C GLU A 510 31.26 9.01 -16.98
N LYS A 511 32.08 8.67 -15.99
CA LYS A 511 31.74 7.72 -14.94
C LYS A 511 30.66 8.31 -14.00
N GLN A 512 30.85 9.56 -13.59
CA GLN A 512 29.89 10.28 -12.76
C GLN A 512 28.57 10.49 -13.50
N TRP A 513 28.63 10.91 -14.78
CA TRP A 513 27.44 11.06 -15.60
C TRP A 513 26.68 9.73 -15.74
N THR A 514 27.39 8.61 -16.00
CA THR A 514 26.78 7.29 -16.13
C THR A 514 26.07 6.86 -14.84
N HIS A 515 26.67 7.14 -13.69
CA HIS A 515 26.05 6.92 -12.39
C HIS A 515 24.73 7.70 -12.24
N MET A 516 24.76 9.01 -12.54
CA MET A 516 23.56 9.86 -12.48
C MET A 516 22.48 9.42 -13.47
N SER A 517 22.87 9.09 -14.70
CA SER A 517 21.96 8.61 -15.74
C SER A 517 21.24 7.32 -15.32
N SER A 518 22.00 6.37 -14.76
CA SER A 518 21.42 5.12 -14.23
C SER A 518 20.46 5.37 -13.07
N ALA A 519 20.86 6.22 -12.10
CA ALA A 519 20.01 6.59 -10.97
C ALA A 519 18.69 7.26 -11.41
N CYS A 520 18.76 8.16 -12.41
CA CYS A 520 17.56 8.78 -13.00
C CYS A 520 16.62 7.73 -13.61
N TYR A 521 17.15 6.83 -14.44
CA TYR A 521 16.37 5.80 -15.07
C TYR A 521 15.74 4.83 -14.05
N GLU A 522 16.50 4.39 -13.06
CA GLU A 522 16.03 3.52 -11.98
C GLU A 522 14.94 4.19 -11.17
N TRP A 523 15.11 5.48 -10.85
CA TRP A 523 14.07 6.25 -10.15
C TRP A 523 12.78 6.31 -10.97
N TYR A 524 12.88 6.59 -12.30
CA TYR A 524 11.72 6.56 -13.19
C TYR A 524 11.05 5.18 -13.19
N GLN A 525 11.83 4.11 -13.29
CA GLN A 525 11.29 2.74 -13.29
C GLN A 525 10.52 2.41 -12.01
N ARG A 526 11.01 2.86 -10.86
CA ARG A 526 10.32 2.63 -9.58
C ARG A 526 9.09 3.50 -9.40
N ASN A 527 9.19 4.79 -9.73
CA ASN A 527 8.22 5.80 -9.28
C ASN A 527 7.21 6.23 -10.34
N VAL A 528 7.53 6.06 -11.63
CA VAL A 528 6.71 6.61 -12.73
C VAL A 528 6.22 5.55 -13.70
N HIS A 529 7.06 4.57 -14.03
CA HIS A 529 6.72 3.53 -15.00
C HIS A 529 5.48 2.76 -14.54
N SER A 530 4.51 2.60 -15.45
CA SER A 530 3.17 2.05 -15.15
C SER A 530 3.19 0.65 -14.52
N LYS A 531 4.24 -0.12 -14.71
CA LYS A 531 4.42 -1.44 -14.10
C LYS A 531 4.65 -1.37 -12.59
N ASN A 532 5.30 -0.32 -12.10
CA ASN A 532 5.81 -0.28 -10.73
C ASN A 532 5.27 0.90 -9.90
N CYS A 533 4.90 2.03 -10.51
CA CYS A 533 4.59 3.27 -9.80
C CYS A 533 3.48 3.11 -8.74
N TRP A 534 2.47 2.30 -9.02
CA TRP A 534 1.38 2.05 -8.09
C TRP A 534 1.82 1.25 -6.85
N LYS A 535 2.86 0.40 -7.00
CA LYS A 535 3.38 -0.43 -5.92
C LYS A 535 3.97 0.43 -4.81
N ASN A 536 4.90 1.33 -5.19
CA ASN A 536 5.53 2.26 -4.26
C ASN A 536 4.50 3.14 -3.55
N MET A 537 3.46 3.56 -4.27
CA MET A 537 2.41 4.37 -3.69
C MET A 537 1.60 3.62 -2.64
N ILE A 538 1.19 2.38 -2.92
CA ILE A 538 0.47 1.56 -1.92
C ILE A 538 1.37 1.29 -0.72
N GLU A 539 2.62 0.95 -0.96
CA GLU A 539 3.61 0.73 0.09
C GLU A 539 3.78 1.97 0.98
N HIS A 540 3.88 3.14 0.36
CA HIS A 540 3.93 4.41 1.07
C HIS A 540 2.66 4.64 1.91
N ILE A 541 1.47 4.45 1.31
CA ILE A 541 0.20 4.62 2.01
C ILE A 541 0.07 3.70 3.22
N LEU A 542 0.44 2.44 3.08
CA LEU A 542 0.28 1.47 4.17
C LEU A 542 1.32 1.63 5.27
N TYR A 543 2.57 1.96 4.93
CA TYR A 543 3.69 1.80 5.84
C TYR A 543 4.39 3.11 6.25
N THR A 544 4.02 4.26 5.68
CA THR A 544 4.48 5.55 6.19
C THR A 544 3.42 6.14 7.11
N THR A 545 3.85 6.71 8.20
CA THR A 545 3.01 7.38 9.20
C THR A 545 2.49 8.72 8.73
#